data_316ae6a0fac4ad568de3f70f06b7a7ed
#
_entry.id   316ae6a0fac4ad568de3f70f06b7a7ed
#
_cell.length_a   1.000
_cell.length_b   1.000
_cell.length_c   1.000
_cell.angle_alpha   90.00
_cell.angle_beta   90.00
_cell.angle_gamma   90.00
#
_symmetry.space_group_name_H-M   'P 1'
#
loop_
_entity.id
_entity.type
_entity.pdbx_description
1 polymer ?
#
loop_
_entity_poly.entity_id
_entity_poly.type
_entity_poly.pdbx_seq_one_letter_code
_entity_poly.pdbx_strand_id
1 'polypeptide(L)'
;MPLVTISLSKSWSIEDQKLIADGIHEAIVGVGFPQTDRFQKIHRLSQDQFLYDDRHPNLTESRTEKFVLIEIIISLGRSVEFKKDLLTRIIQNLKNKPGILPHNVMVLFLETARENWAFASGIQYYVET
;
A
#
# COMPACT_ATOMS: atom_id res chain seq x y z
N MET A 1 5.30 -10.26 -6.12
CA MET A 1 5.56 -10.44 -4.66
C MET A 1 5.46 -9.13 -3.92
N PRO A 2 4.28 -8.60 -3.74
CA PRO A 2 4.15 -7.48 -2.82
C PRO A 2 3.59 -7.96 -1.48
N LEU A 3 4.18 -7.46 -0.41
CA LEU A 3 3.58 -7.54 0.91
C LEU A 3 3.16 -6.13 1.30
N VAL A 4 1.87 -5.93 1.51
CA VAL A 4 1.29 -4.62 1.75
C VAL A 4 0.86 -4.51 3.21
N THR A 5 1.27 -3.42 3.86
CA THR A 5 0.77 -3.04 5.17
C THR A 5 0.01 -1.74 5.04
N ILE A 6 -1.24 -1.75 5.48
CA ILE A 6 -2.14 -0.61 5.40
C ILE A 6 -2.43 -0.14 6.82
N SER A 7 -2.00 1.07 7.15
CA SER A 7 -2.29 1.68 8.45
C SER A 7 -3.33 2.76 8.25
N LEU A 8 -4.42 2.69 9.02
CA LEU A 8 -5.53 3.62 8.88
C LEU A 8 -6.26 3.80 10.22
N SER A 9 -7.09 4.82 10.29
CA SER A 9 -7.86 5.14 11.48
C SER A 9 -8.96 4.13 11.73
N LYS A 10 -9.22 3.83 12.99
CA LYS A 10 -10.40 3.05 13.41
C LYS A 10 -11.72 3.71 13.02
N SER A 11 -11.70 5.00 12.67
CA SER A 11 -12.92 5.70 12.23
C SER A 11 -13.42 5.22 10.86
N TRP A 12 -12.57 4.60 10.05
CA TRP A 12 -13.01 3.97 8.81
C TRP A 12 -13.93 2.79 9.09
N SER A 13 -15.01 2.67 8.32
CA SER A 13 -15.87 1.48 8.39
C SER A 13 -15.14 0.25 7.87
N ILE A 14 -15.59 -0.94 8.24
CA ILE A 14 -15.04 -2.19 7.70
C ILE A 14 -15.28 -2.28 6.20
N GLU A 15 -16.41 -1.78 5.72
CA GLU A 15 -16.70 -1.75 4.28
C GLU A 15 -15.72 -0.88 3.52
N ASP A 16 -15.45 0.34 4.02
CA ASP A 16 -14.49 1.24 3.38
C ASP A 16 -13.07 0.69 3.46
N GLN A 17 -12.71 0.06 4.58
CA GLN A 17 -11.42 -0.61 4.73
C GLN A 17 -11.25 -1.68 3.65
N LYS A 18 -12.29 -2.45 3.35
CA LYS A 18 -12.24 -3.46 2.30
C LYS A 18 -12.07 -2.81 0.92
N LEU A 19 -12.76 -1.71 0.65
CA LEU A 19 -12.61 -0.98 -0.61
C LEU A 19 -11.17 -0.46 -0.76
N ILE A 20 -10.56 0.03 0.31
CA ILE A 20 -9.17 0.48 0.30
C ILE A 20 -8.24 -0.69 -0.04
N ALA A 21 -8.38 -1.80 0.64
CA ALA A 21 -7.55 -2.99 0.40
C ALA A 21 -7.71 -3.52 -1.02
N ASP A 22 -8.95 -3.60 -1.52
CA ASP A 22 -9.24 -4.05 -2.88
C ASP A 22 -8.66 -3.10 -3.93
N GLY A 23 -8.79 -1.79 -3.72
CA GLY A 23 -8.26 -0.78 -4.65
C GLY A 23 -6.74 -0.84 -4.77
N ILE A 24 -6.04 -1.08 -3.67
CA ILE A 24 -4.59 -1.27 -3.68
C ILE A 24 -4.22 -2.55 -4.43
N HIS A 25 -4.93 -3.64 -4.16
CA HIS A 25 -4.67 -4.91 -4.84
C HIS A 25 -4.94 -4.83 -6.34
N GLU A 26 -6.02 -4.18 -6.75
CA GLU A 26 -6.33 -3.96 -8.16
C GLU A 26 -5.22 -3.18 -8.88
N ALA A 27 -4.62 -2.19 -8.20
CA ALA A 27 -3.49 -1.45 -8.75
C ALA A 27 -2.27 -2.35 -8.94
N ILE A 28 -2.00 -3.22 -7.98
CA ILE A 28 -0.89 -4.19 -8.02
C ILE A 28 -1.09 -5.17 -9.17
N VAL A 29 -2.29 -5.72 -9.33
CA VAL A 29 -2.62 -6.59 -10.46
C VAL A 29 -2.48 -5.82 -11.79
N GLY A 30 -2.88 -4.56 -11.81
CA GLY A 30 -2.81 -3.72 -13.00
C GLY A 30 -1.38 -3.48 -13.49
N VAL A 31 -0.37 -3.56 -12.64
CA VAL A 31 1.04 -3.43 -13.06
C VAL A 31 1.70 -4.78 -13.35
N GLY A 32 0.95 -5.88 -13.32
CA GLY A 32 1.40 -7.18 -13.81
C GLY A 32 1.54 -8.29 -12.79
N PHE A 33 1.23 -8.07 -11.52
CA PHE A 33 1.26 -9.14 -10.53
C PHE A 33 0.04 -10.05 -10.68
N PRO A 34 0.18 -11.35 -10.41
CA PRO A 34 -0.96 -12.26 -10.41
C PRO A 34 -2.02 -11.86 -9.37
N GLN A 35 -3.27 -12.09 -9.69
CA GLN A 35 -4.37 -11.76 -8.78
C GLN A 35 -4.29 -12.55 -7.47
N THR A 36 -3.76 -13.76 -7.52
CA THR A 36 -3.59 -14.61 -6.34
C THR A 36 -2.42 -14.20 -5.45
N ASP A 37 -1.53 -13.33 -5.94
CA ASP A 37 -0.40 -12.83 -5.17
C ASP A 37 -0.87 -11.67 -4.28
N ARG A 38 -1.67 -12.03 -3.27
CA ARG A 38 -2.27 -11.04 -2.38
C ARG A 38 -1.88 -11.31 -0.93
N PHE A 39 -1.06 -10.40 -0.39
CA PHE A 39 -0.66 -10.42 1.00
C PHE A 39 -0.82 -9.02 1.56
N GLN A 40 -1.84 -8.83 2.34
CA GLN A 40 -2.18 -7.56 2.94
C GLN A 40 -2.45 -7.73 4.42
N LYS A 41 -1.88 -6.87 5.23
CA LYS A 41 -2.29 -6.75 6.62
C LYS A 41 -2.70 -5.32 6.90
N ILE A 42 -3.68 -5.16 7.77
CA ILE A 42 -4.32 -3.90 8.05
C ILE A 42 -4.19 -3.60 9.52
N HIS A 43 -3.66 -2.41 9.82
CA HIS A 43 -3.56 -1.89 11.17
C HIS A 43 -4.59 -0.80 11.35
N ARG A 44 -5.61 -1.09 12.15
CA ARG A 44 -6.65 -0.13 12.53
C ARG A 44 -6.20 0.55 13.82
N LEU A 45 -5.91 1.84 13.73
CA LEU A 45 -5.25 2.56 14.81
C LEU A 45 -6.17 3.65 15.37
N SER A 46 -6.10 3.83 16.69
CA SER A 46 -6.75 4.96 17.34
C SER A 46 -5.93 6.22 17.10
N GLN A 47 -6.51 7.37 17.42
CA GLN A 47 -5.88 8.66 17.20
C GLN A 47 -4.56 8.80 17.95
N ASP A 48 -4.44 8.23 19.14
CA ASP A 48 -3.22 8.25 19.95
C ASP A 48 -2.17 7.24 19.48
N GLN A 49 -2.51 6.34 18.59
CA GLN A 49 -1.61 5.32 18.02
C GLN A 49 -1.10 5.67 16.63
N PHE A 50 -1.63 6.72 16.00
CA PHE A 50 -1.31 7.09 14.63
C PHE A 50 -1.02 8.59 14.58
N LEU A 51 0.25 8.92 14.77
CA LEU A 51 0.70 10.31 14.86
C LEU A 51 1.39 10.70 13.55
N TYR A 52 0.93 11.78 12.94
CA TYR A 52 1.50 12.29 11.71
C TYR A 52 1.28 13.78 11.61
N ASP A 53 2.18 14.48 10.92
CA ASP A 53 2.02 15.90 10.63
C ASP A 53 0.97 16.09 9.55
N ASP A 54 0.14 17.09 9.70
CA ASP A 54 -0.97 17.31 8.78
C ASP A 54 -0.56 17.97 7.45
N ARG A 55 0.65 18.55 7.37
CA ARG A 55 1.08 19.29 6.18
C ARG A 55 2.45 18.94 5.62
N HIS A 56 3.25 18.17 6.32
CA HIS A 56 4.57 17.80 5.80
C HIS A 56 4.45 16.97 4.51
N PRO A 57 5.18 17.24 3.43
CA PRO A 57 6.15 18.32 3.20
C PRO A 57 5.56 19.51 2.43
N ASN A 58 4.91 20.41 3.12
CA ASN A 58 4.32 21.63 2.55
C ASN A 58 3.09 21.36 1.67
N LEU A 59 2.22 20.49 2.13
CA LEU A 59 0.96 20.22 1.44
C LEU A 59 0.07 21.46 1.46
N THR A 60 -0.62 21.71 0.35
CA THR A 60 -1.59 22.81 0.27
C THR A 60 -2.87 22.48 1.05
N GLU A 61 -3.20 21.21 1.14
CA GLU A 61 -4.35 20.73 1.91
C GLU A 61 -3.88 19.90 3.08
N SER A 62 -4.53 20.05 4.23
CA SER A 62 -4.19 19.30 5.44
C SER A 62 -4.67 17.87 5.37
N ARG A 63 -3.85 16.95 5.86
CA ARG A 63 -4.29 15.57 6.12
C ARG A 63 -5.36 15.59 7.22
N THR A 64 -6.25 14.63 7.13
CA THR A 64 -7.36 14.46 8.09
C THR A 64 -7.29 13.05 8.70
N GLU A 65 -8.30 12.66 9.48
CA GLU A 65 -8.43 11.31 9.99
C GLU A 65 -8.62 10.26 8.89
N LYS A 66 -8.82 10.71 7.66
CA LYS A 66 -8.90 9.82 6.49
C LYS A 66 -7.54 9.42 5.94
N PHE A 67 -6.46 9.88 6.57
CA PHE A 67 -5.10 9.55 6.17
C PHE A 67 -4.85 8.05 6.21
N VAL A 68 -4.24 7.54 5.14
CA VAL A 68 -3.87 6.13 4.98
C VAL A 68 -2.38 6.06 4.65
N LEU A 69 -1.64 5.24 5.40
CA LEU A 69 -0.24 4.94 5.12
C LEU A 69 -0.15 3.54 4.52
N ILE A 70 0.41 3.45 3.33
CA ILE A 70 0.55 2.20 2.58
C ILE A 70 2.04 1.89 2.43
N GLU A 71 2.47 0.79 3.00
CA GLU A 71 3.85 0.30 2.90
C GLU A 71 3.85 -0.95 2.04
N ILE A 72 4.64 -0.94 0.97
CA ILE A 72 4.67 -2.04 0.00
C ILE A 72 6.09 -2.56 -0.11
N ILE A 73 6.31 -3.81 0.30
CA ILE A 73 7.59 -4.50 0.14
C ILE A 73 7.53 -5.25 -1.18
N ILE A 74 8.48 -4.97 -2.06
CA ILE A 74 8.59 -5.61 -3.37
C ILE A 74 10.02 -6.10 -3.60
N SER A 75 10.20 -6.96 -4.60
CA SER A 75 11.52 -7.43 -4.97
C SER A 75 12.33 -6.32 -5.65
N LEU A 76 13.64 -6.35 -5.45
CA LEU A 76 14.59 -5.46 -6.12
C LEU A 76 14.45 -5.52 -7.64
N GLY A 77 14.84 -4.44 -8.30
CA GLY A 77 14.93 -4.38 -9.75
C GLY A 77 13.76 -3.71 -10.46
N ARG A 78 12.84 -3.12 -9.71
CA ARG A 78 11.74 -2.35 -10.30
C ARG A 78 12.20 -0.95 -10.65
N SER A 79 11.79 -0.45 -11.82
CA SER A 79 12.17 0.88 -12.29
C SER A 79 11.41 1.99 -11.55
N VAL A 80 11.89 3.22 -11.70
CA VAL A 80 11.19 4.40 -11.20
C VAL A 80 9.82 4.52 -11.88
N GLU A 81 9.76 4.24 -13.18
CA GLU A 81 8.51 4.31 -13.97
C GLU A 81 7.49 3.29 -13.49
N PHE A 82 7.92 2.08 -13.16
CA PHE A 82 7.05 1.05 -12.59
C PHE A 82 6.41 1.55 -11.29
N LYS A 83 7.22 2.13 -10.41
CA LYS A 83 6.73 2.65 -9.13
C LYS A 83 5.78 3.82 -9.32
N LYS A 84 6.06 4.71 -10.28
CA LYS A 84 5.15 5.82 -10.62
C LYS A 84 3.82 5.31 -11.13
N ASP A 85 3.82 4.31 -12.00
CA ASP A 85 2.60 3.72 -12.54
C ASP A 85 1.76 3.10 -11.42
N LEU A 86 2.38 2.30 -10.56
CA LEU A 86 1.70 1.70 -9.43
C LEU A 86 1.11 2.76 -8.50
N LEU A 87 1.91 3.79 -8.18
CA LEU A 87 1.47 4.89 -7.33
C LEU A 87 0.25 5.60 -7.93
N THR A 88 0.31 5.93 -9.22
CA THR A 88 -0.80 6.59 -9.92
C THR A 88 -2.08 5.77 -9.85
N ARG A 89 -1.98 4.46 -10.07
CA ARG A 89 -3.13 3.55 -10.00
C ARG A 89 -3.72 3.47 -8.59
N ILE A 90 -2.87 3.40 -7.57
CA ILE A 90 -3.32 3.40 -6.18
C ILE A 90 -4.11 4.66 -5.88
N ILE A 91 -3.54 5.82 -6.18
CA ILE A 91 -4.17 7.12 -5.93
C ILE A 91 -5.52 7.20 -6.63
N GLN A 92 -5.59 6.79 -7.89
CA GLN A 92 -6.82 6.86 -8.67
C GLN A 92 -7.89 5.90 -8.15
N ASN A 93 -7.52 4.68 -7.81
CA ASN A 93 -8.46 3.70 -7.27
C ASN A 93 -9.06 4.15 -5.94
N LEU A 94 -8.23 4.67 -5.04
CA LEU A 94 -8.70 5.14 -3.73
C LEU A 94 -9.53 6.41 -3.82
N LYS A 95 -9.26 7.26 -4.79
CA LYS A 95 -10.09 8.43 -5.07
C LYS A 95 -11.47 8.02 -5.57
N ASN A 96 -11.54 6.99 -6.40
CA ASN A 96 -12.80 6.46 -6.90
C ASN A 96 -13.60 5.76 -5.80
N LYS A 97 -12.96 4.92 -5.00
CA LYS A 97 -13.59 4.14 -3.90
C LYS A 97 -12.57 3.91 -2.79
N PRO A 98 -12.84 4.32 -1.57
CA PRO A 98 -14.05 4.94 -1.02
C PRO A 98 -14.10 6.47 -1.17
N GLY A 99 -13.18 7.08 -1.89
CA GLY A 99 -13.16 8.52 -2.09
C GLY A 99 -12.12 9.22 -1.22
N ILE A 100 -10.90 8.68 -1.18
CA ILE A 100 -9.78 9.30 -0.45
C ILE A 100 -9.07 10.26 -1.39
N LEU A 101 -8.96 11.51 -0.98
CA LEU A 101 -8.23 12.51 -1.76
C LEU A 101 -6.72 12.28 -1.66
N PRO A 102 -5.96 12.62 -2.71
CA PRO A 102 -4.53 12.26 -2.79
C PRO A 102 -3.67 12.72 -1.62
N HIS A 103 -3.95 13.87 -1.02
CA HIS A 103 -3.16 14.37 0.11
C HIS A 103 -3.29 13.51 1.37
N ASN A 104 -4.29 12.65 1.43
CA ASN A 104 -4.51 11.71 2.53
C ASN A 104 -3.91 10.33 2.26
N VAL A 105 -3.12 10.18 1.20
CA VAL A 105 -2.50 8.88 0.87
C VAL A 105 -0.98 9.04 0.87
N MET A 106 -0.31 8.30 1.74
CA MET A 106 1.13 8.20 1.75
C MET A 106 1.54 6.77 1.36
N VAL A 107 2.45 6.64 0.42
CA VAL A 107 2.94 5.35 -0.04
C VAL A 107 4.45 5.29 0.12
N LEU A 108 4.94 4.20 0.69
CA LEU A 108 6.36 3.91 0.80
C LEU A 108 6.64 2.56 0.16
N PHE A 109 7.59 2.52 -0.78
CA PHE A 109 8.09 1.28 -1.35
C PHE A 109 9.36 0.87 -0.62
N LEU A 110 9.39 -0.41 -0.20
CA LEU A 110 10.56 -1.05 0.39
C LEU A 110 10.97 -2.18 -0.52
N GLU A 111 12.27 -2.28 -0.81
CA GLU A 111 12.77 -3.31 -1.72
C GLU A 111 13.60 -4.33 -0.98
N THR A 112 13.46 -5.61 -1.37
CA THR A 112 14.26 -6.70 -0.83
C THR A 112 14.59 -7.69 -1.93
N ALA A 113 15.70 -8.42 -1.76
CA ALA A 113 16.14 -9.40 -2.74
C ALA A 113 15.18 -10.60 -2.77
N ARG A 114 15.12 -11.29 -3.92
CA ARG A 114 14.21 -12.42 -4.12
C ARG A 114 14.47 -13.55 -3.14
N GLU A 115 15.71 -13.82 -2.81
CA GLU A 115 16.08 -14.87 -1.86
C GLU A 115 15.59 -14.62 -0.43
N ASN A 116 15.13 -13.40 -0.15
CA ASN A 116 14.58 -13.06 1.16
C ASN A 116 13.11 -13.47 1.33
N TRP A 117 12.48 -13.94 0.24
CA TRP A 117 11.09 -14.39 0.29
C TRP A 117 11.00 -15.90 0.50
N ALA A 118 10.25 -16.30 1.51
CA ALA A 118 9.87 -17.70 1.71
C ALA A 118 8.37 -17.70 2.03
N PHE A 119 7.54 -17.99 1.02
CA PHE A 119 6.09 -17.88 1.15
C PHE A 119 5.50 -18.97 2.05
N ALA A 120 6.12 -20.14 2.07
CA ALA A 120 5.64 -21.24 2.90
C ALA A 120 6.69 -22.34 2.97
N SER A 121 6.55 -23.20 3.97
CA SER A 121 7.33 -24.47 4.09
C SER A 121 8.84 -24.27 4.22
N GLY A 122 9.29 -23.05 4.53
CA GLY A 122 10.71 -22.74 4.63
C GLY A 122 11.46 -22.76 3.30
N ILE A 123 10.74 -22.71 2.19
CA ILE A 123 11.34 -22.75 0.85
C ILE A 123 11.49 -21.33 0.33
N GLN A 124 12.73 -20.95 0.01
CA GLN A 124 12.99 -19.66 -0.60
C GLN A 124 12.24 -19.55 -1.93
N TYR A 125 11.70 -18.37 -2.20
CA TYR A 125 11.19 -18.06 -3.52
C TYR A 125 12.33 -18.25 -4.52
N TYR A 126 12.11 -18.24 -5.76
CA TYR A 126 13.07 -18.57 -6.78
C TYR A 126 14.49 -18.07 -6.49
N VAL A 127 15.42 -19.00 -6.32
CA VAL A 127 16.87 -18.73 -6.27
C VAL A 127 17.48 -19.44 -7.48
N GLU A 128 18.13 -18.65 -8.34
CA GLU A 128 18.81 -19.17 -9.51
C GLU A 128 20.09 -19.90 -9.09
N THR A 129 20.22 -21.13 -9.47
CA THR A 129 21.42 -21.95 -9.18
C THR A 129 22.38 -21.93 -10.36
#